data_fc187d980ff0688a89022bd7da8abc1a
#
_entry.id   fc187d980ff0688a89022bd7da8abc1a
#
_cell.length_a   1.000
_cell.length_b   1.000
_cell.length_c   1.000
_cell.angle_alpha   90.00
_cell.angle_beta   90.00
_cell.angle_gamma   90.00
#
_symmetry.space_group_name_H-M   'P 1'
#
loop_
_entity.id
_entity.type
_entity.pdbx_description
1 polymer ?
#
loop_
_entity_poly.entity_id
_entity_poly.type
_entity_poly.pdbx_seq_one_letter_code
_entity_poly.pdbx_strand_id
1 'polypeptide(L)'
;VNDLQRSGLQAIASGRIYVQDRGPVDTGCVPVLLVHGYLVTHYEWRVVVQDLAGDRRVIAPDLPGCGESDRPPPHEAHDYSFPWLAESLLDVLDVLKLDRVDVVAHSMGGTVAICLAEQAPLRVRKLVLVDPSCFTMPLPLEGRIALLPGIGQFVFRSLYRRADLRRYMARVYSTPELLDERAIDIYWDRLAREGGRDAALAMLRQLANLDHMRERFKAITMPTLVVWGDRDRIIVPELGDRLVELLPNAILRTIEGCGHAANEERPEALLPLIREHLDGSRELEVLRGS
;
A
#
# COMPACT_ATOMS: atom_id res chain seq x y z
N VAL A 1 16.67 -18.82 -12.20
CA VAL A 1 16.11 -19.06 -10.85
C VAL A 1 14.58 -19.00 -11.00
N ASN A 2 13.89 -20.06 -10.52
CA ASN A 2 12.42 -20.09 -10.59
C ASN A 2 11.84 -18.98 -9.70
N ASP A 3 10.83 -18.24 -10.15
CA ASP A 3 10.16 -17.16 -9.41
C ASP A 3 9.72 -17.55 -7.99
N LEU A 4 9.31 -18.81 -7.81
CA LEU A 4 8.94 -19.35 -6.50
C LEU A 4 10.10 -19.42 -5.49
N GLN A 5 11.36 -19.48 -5.99
CA GLN A 5 12.56 -19.56 -5.13
C GLN A 5 13.01 -18.18 -4.63
N ARG A 6 12.52 -17.08 -5.22
CA ARG A 6 12.87 -15.72 -4.78
C ARG A 6 11.92 -15.18 -3.72
N SER A 7 10.69 -15.68 -3.70
CA SER A 7 9.71 -15.28 -2.67
C SER A 7 10.04 -15.91 -1.32
N GLY A 8 9.91 -15.15 -0.23
CA GLY A 8 10.16 -15.65 1.12
C GLY A 8 10.50 -14.55 2.11
N LEU A 9 10.90 -14.96 3.31
CA LEU A 9 11.30 -14.05 4.38
C LEU A 9 12.70 -13.48 4.12
N GLN A 10 12.80 -12.16 4.10
CA GLN A 10 14.04 -11.39 3.99
C GLN A 10 14.40 -10.80 5.35
N ALA A 11 15.65 -10.96 5.77
CA ALA A 11 16.14 -10.34 7.01
C ALA A 11 16.42 -8.86 6.78
N ILE A 12 15.85 -8.01 7.61
CA ILE A 12 16.03 -6.56 7.63
C ILE A 12 16.39 -6.09 9.05
N ALA A 13 16.68 -4.80 9.23
CA ALA A 13 17.08 -4.28 10.54
C ALA A 13 15.99 -4.47 11.63
N SER A 14 14.72 -4.36 11.28
CA SER A 14 13.58 -4.48 12.21
C SER A 14 13.01 -5.90 12.37
N GLY A 15 13.63 -6.94 11.77
CA GLY A 15 13.16 -8.32 11.82
C GLY A 15 13.18 -9.01 10.45
N ARG A 16 12.14 -9.76 10.12
CA ARG A 16 12.01 -10.41 8.81
C ARG A 16 10.75 -9.95 8.11
N ILE A 17 10.89 -9.59 6.85
CA ILE A 17 9.77 -9.23 5.97
C ILE A 17 9.56 -10.35 4.95
N TYR A 18 8.32 -10.80 4.80
CA TYR A 18 7.93 -11.63 3.68
C TYR A 18 7.86 -10.78 2.41
N VAL A 19 8.45 -11.28 1.34
CA VAL A 19 8.43 -10.65 0.02
C VAL A 19 7.95 -11.66 -1.02
N GLN A 20 6.89 -11.34 -1.74
CA GLN A 20 6.56 -11.99 -2.98
C GLN A 20 7.40 -11.34 -4.10
N ASP A 21 8.32 -12.08 -4.70
CA ASP A 21 9.21 -11.64 -5.78
C ASP A 21 8.93 -12.45 -7.04
N ARG A 22 8.40 -11.81 -8.06
CA ARG A 22 7.91 -12.44 -9.29
C ARG A 22 8.45 -11.74 -10.53
N GLY A 23 8.39 -12.46 -11.66
CA GLY A 23 8.74 -11.96 -12.97
C GLY A 23 10.24 -11.97 -13.29
N PRO A 24 10.61 -11.63 -14.51
CA PRO A 24 11.98 -11.65 -14.98
C PRO A 24 12.81 -10.53 -14.35
N VAL A 25 14.10 -10.76 -14.13
CA VAL A 25 15.03 -9.79 -13.49
C VAL A 25 15.83 -8.97 -14.49
N ASP A 26 16.07 -9.49 -15.70
CA ASP A 26 16.96 -8.88 -16.70
C ASP A 26 16.18 -8.41 -17.94
N THR A 27 15.17 -7.57 -17.74
CA THR A 27 14.30 -7.08 -18.84
C THR A 27 14.66 -5.68 -19.32
N GLY A 28 15.54 -4.97 -18.62
CA GLY A 28 15.74 -3.55 -18.84
C GLY A 28 14.59 -2.66 -18.32
N CYS A 29 13.51 -3.25 -17.81
CA CYS A 29 12.44 -2.53 -17.11
C CYS A 29 12.82 -2.27 -15.66
N VAL A 30 12.40 -1.11 -15.13
CA VAL A 30 12.52 -0.82 -13.71
C VAL A 30 11.58 -1.74 -12.91
N PRO A 31 12.07 -2.41 -11.83
CA PRO A 31 11.23 -3.25 -10.99
C PRO A 31 10.10 -2.46 -10.33
N VAL A 32 8.98 -3.12 -10.06
CA VAL A 32 7.82 -2.50 -9.40
C VAL A 32 7.71 -3.00 -7.96
N LEU A 33 7.62 -2.05 -7.03
CA LEU A 33 7.30 -2.29 -5.62
C LEU A 33 5.81 -2.04 -5.39
N LEU A 34 5.08 -3.04 -4.89
CA LEU A 34 3.65 -2.97 -4.58
C LEU A 34 3.47 -2.88 -3.06
N VAL A 35 2.88 -1.80 -2.56
CA VAL A 35 2.71 -1.54 -1.12
C VAL A 35 1.24 -1.63 -0.76
N HIS A 36 0.89 -2.61 0.10
CA HIS A 36 -0.48 -2.92 0.46
C HIS A 36 -1.10 -1.96 1.49
N GLY A 37 -2.44 -2.00 1.58
CA GLY A 37 -3.26 -1.18 2.46
C GLY A 37 -3.38 -1.70 3.91
N TYR A 38 -4.31 -1.09 4.66
CA TYR A 38 -4.62 -1.45 6.05
C TYR A 38 -5.48 -2.72 6.12
N LEU A 39 -5.17 -3.63 7.06
CA LEU A 39 -5.86 -4.91 7.32
C LEU A 39 -5.79 -5.94 6.18
N VAL A 40 -5.01 -5.68 5.16
CA VAL A 40 -4.76 -6.59 4.04
C VAL A 40 -3.27 -6.99 4.00
N THR A 41 -2.84 -7.71 2.96
CA THR A 41 -1.47 -8.21 2.77
C THR A 41 -1.06 -8.07 1.31
N HIS A 42 0.16 -8.49 0.94
CA HIS A 42 0.59 -8.58 -0.46
C HIS A 42 -0.45 -9.28 -1.36
N TYR A 43 -1.32 -10.11 -0.79
CA TYR A 43 -2.33 -10.87 -1.56
C TYR A 43 -3.37 -9.99 -2.26
N GLU A 44 -3.61 -8.77 -1.80
CA GLU A 44 -4.49 -7.82 -2.51
C GLU A 44 -3.99 -7.49 -3.92
N TRP A 45 -2.67 -7.64 -4.14
CA TRP A 45 -2.03 -7.38 -5.42
C TRP A 45 -1.99 -8.59 -6.37
N ARG A 46 -2.63 -9.74 -6.03
CA ARG A 46 -2.53 -11.01 -6.77
C ARG A 46 -2.77 -10.88 -8.27
N VAL A 47 -3.75 -10.07 -8.68
CA VAL A 47 -4.08 -9.85 -10.10
C VAL A 47 -3.05 -8.93 -10.75
N VAL A 48 -2.66 -7.85 -10.06
CA VAL A 48 -1.65 -6.90 -10.55
C VAL A 48 -0.27 -7.57 -10.68
N VAL A 49 0.11 -8.40 -9.69
CA VAL A 49 1.35 -9.20 -9.76
C VAL A 49 1.33 -10.14 -10.96
N GLN A 50 0.21 -10.84 -11.18
CA GLN A 50 0.11 -11.80 -12.30
C GLN A 50 0.27 -11.11 -13.66
N ASP A 51 -0.26 -9.92 -13.83
CA ASP A 51 -0.14 -9.14 -15.06
C ASP A 51 1.27 -8.57 -15.23
N LEU A 52 1.75 -7.78 -14.27
CA LEU A 52 3.03 -7.08 -14.40
C LEU A 52 4.25 -8.00 -14.41
N ALA A 53 4.18 -9.15 -13.72
CA ALA A 53 5.27 -10.12 -13.71
C ALA A 53 5.49 -10.83 -15.06
N GLY A 54 4.66 -10.59 -16.04
CA GLY A 54 4.87 -11.09 -17.41
C GLY A 54 6.07 -10.45 -18.11
N ASP A 55 6.39 -9.19 -17.78
CA ASP A 55 7.42 -8.41 -18.49
C ASP A 55 8.43 -7.70 -17.59
N ARG A 56 8.23 -7.64 -16.28
CA ARG A 56 9.11 -6.96 -15.31
C ARG A 56 9.14 -7.65 -13.96
N ARG A 57 10.16 -7.35 -13.17
CA ARG A 57 10.26 -7.83 -11.79
C ARG A 57 9.28 -7.08 -10.89
N VAL A 58 8.48 -7.82 -10.12
CA VAL A 58 7.46 -7.29 -9.20
C VAL A 58 7.76 -7.76 -7.78
N ILE A 59 7.84 -6.82 -6.86
CA ILE A 59 8.15 -7.01 -5.46
C ILE A 59 6.92 -6.58 -4.65
N ALA A 60 6.28 -7.51 -3.97
CA ALA A 60 5.12 -7.24 -3.11
C ALA A 60 5.42 -7.72 -1.68
N PRO A 61 5.96 -6.87 -0.81
CA PRO A 61 6.20 -7.20 0.59
C PRO A 61 4.92 -7.20 1.41
N ASP A 62 4.89 -8.01 2.47
CA ASP A 62 4.03 -7.76 3.62
C ASP A 62 4.74 -6.77 4.55
N LEU A 63 4.11 -5.63 4.83
CA LEU A 63 4.66 -4.65 5.79
C LEU A 63 4.87 -5.28 7.18
N PRO A 64 5.83 -4.80 7.99
CA PRO A 64 5.98 -5.25 9.37
C PRO A 64 4.64 -5.26 10.12
N GLY A 65 4.36 -6.32 10.84
CA GLY A 65 3.07 -6.49 11.51
C GLY A 65 1.96 -7.12 10.67
N CYS A 66 2.16 -7.26 9.36
CA CYS A 66 1.17 -7.77 8.42
C CYS A 66 1.59 -9.12 7.82
N GLY A 67 0.63 -9.83 7.24
CA GLY A 67 0.85 -11.00 6.40
C GLY A 67 1.71 -12.09 7.04
N GLU A 68 2.77 -12.47 6.34
CA GLU A 68 3.77 -13.45 6.79
C GLU A 68 5.00 -12.80 7.46
N SER A 69 5.05 -11.46 7.49
CA SER A 69 6.15 -10.71 8.11
C SER A 69 6.14 -10.81 9.64
N ASP A 70 7.30 -10.58 10.26
CA ASP A 70 7.43 -10.51 11.70
C ASP A 70 6.58 -9.37 12.30
N ARG A 71 6.16 -9.53 13.53
CA ARG A 71 5.26 -8.62 14.27
C ARG A 71 5.93 -8.14 15.56
N PRO A 72 6.94 -7.25 15.45
CA PRO A 72 7.58 -6.74 16.65
C PRO A 72 6.55 -6.03 17.53
N PRO A 73 6.60 -6.22 18.86
CA PRO A 73 5.71 -5.50 19.77
C PRO A 73 5.84 -3.98 19.59
N PRO A 74 4.71 -3.24 19.53
CA PRO A 74 4.76 -1.78 19.43
C PRO A 74 5.47 -1.16 20.65
N HIS A 75 6.55 -0.42 20.40
CA HIS A 75 7.30 0.38 21.36
C HIS A 75 8.07 1.49 20.62
N GLU A 76 8.86 2.31 21.32
CA GLU A 76 9.53 3.47 20.71
C GLU A 76 10.38 3.16 19.47
N ALA A 77 11.03 1.98 19.42
CA ALA A 77 11.82 1.56 18.26
C ALA A 77 10.98 0.88 17.15
N HIS A 78 9.72 0.50 17.43
CA HIS A 78 8.80 -0.13 16.48
C HIS A 78 7.41 0.51 16.65
N ASP A 79 7.29 1.79 16.31
CA ASP A 79 6.09 2.59 16.57
C ASP A 79 5.01 2.41 15.51
N TYR A 80 5.30 1.64 14.45
CA TYR A 80 4.45 1.46 13.28
C TYR A 80 4.08 2.77 12.58
N SER A 81 4.90 3.81 12.75
CA SER A 81 4.78 5.05 12.00
C SER A 81 5.05 4.81 10.52
N PHE A 82 4.47 5.64 9.66
CA PHE A 82 4.69 5.50 8.22
C PHE A 82 6.15 5.72 7.81
N PRO A 83 6.92 6.64 8.44
CA PRO A 83 8.35 6.73 8.22
C PRO A 83 9.09 5.44 8.55
N TRP A 84 8.80 4.78 9.68
CA TRP A 84 9.41 3.51 10.06
C TRP A 84 9.03 2.36 9.10
N LEU A 85 7.77 2.30 8.66
CA LEU A 85 7.35 1.33 7.65
C LEU A 85 8.05 1.58 6.30
N ALA A 86 8.30 2.84 5.95
CA ALA A 86 9.04 3.21 4.75
C ALA A 86 10.53 2.81 4.84
N GLU A 87 11.18 3.00 6.00
CA GLU A 87 12.54 2.50 6.26
C GLU A 87 12.63 0.98 6.07
N SER A 88 11.64 0.24 6.56
CA SER A 88 11.58 -1.21 6.36
C SER A 88 11.50 -1.60 4.87
N LEU A 89 10.86 -0.80 4.04
CA LEU A 89 10.85 -1.01 2.58
C LEU A 89 12.21 -0.66 1.95
N LEU A 90 12.91 0.36 2.43
CA LEU A 90 14.28 0.65 1.98
C LEU A 90 15.22 -0.51 2.29
N ASP A 91 15.13 -1.08 3.48
CA ASP A 91 15.90 -2.28 3.85
C ASP A 91 15.61 -3.45 2.88
N VAL A 92 14.33 -3.65 2.50
CA VAL A 92 13.96 -4.67 1.50
C VAL A 92 14.63 -4.39 0.16
N LEU A 93 14.61 -3.13 -0.32
CA LEU A 93 15.26 -2.77 -1.58
C LEU A 93 16.77 -3.05 -1.52
N ASP A 94 17.43 -2.76 -0.39
CA ASP A 94 18.87 -2.98 -0.19
C ASP A 94 19.21 -4.46 -0.16
N VAL A 95 18.46 -5.29 0.57
CA VAL A 95 18.63 -6.75 0.61
C VAL A 95 18.46 -7.37 -0.78
N LEU A 96 17.48 -6.88 -1.56
CA LEU A 96 17.21 -7.36 -2.92
C LEU A 96 18.13 -6.72 -3.98
N LYS A 97 19.04 -5.81 -3.57
CA LYS A 97 19.96 -5.06 -4.45
C LYS A 97 19.23 -4.32 -5.57
N LEU A 98 18.14 -3.63 -5.20
CA LEU A 98 17.34 -2.83 -6.11
C LEU A 98 17.68 -1.36 -5.90
N ASP A 99 18.48 -0.78 -6.77
CA ASP A 99 18.90 0.63 -6.66
C ASP A 99 17.72 1.60 -6.86
N ARG A 100 16.78 1.24 -7.74
CA ARG A 100 15.64 2.10 -8.08
C ARG A 100 14.43 1.25 -8.47
N VAL A 101 13.23 1.70 -8.05
CA VAL A 101 11.96 1.03 -8.34
C VAL A 101 10.90 2.03 -8.78
N ASP A 102 9.86 1.53 -9.46
CA ASP A 102 8.56 2.19 -9.53
C ASP A 102 7.72 1.71 -8.35
N VAL A 103 6.91 2.57 -7.76
CA VAL A 103 6.09 2.23 -6.60
C VAL A 103 4.62 2.33 -6.97
N VAL A 104 3.85 1.29 -6.69
CA VAL A 104 2.39 1.28 -6.75
C VAL A 104 1.87 0.96 -5.36
N ALA A 105 1.06 1.84 -4.79
CA ALA A 105 0.67 1.76 -3.40
C ALA A 105 -0.81 2.03 -3.20
N HIS A 106 -1.46 1.22 -2.35
CA HIS A 106 -2.89 1.29 -2.08
C HIS A 106 -3.17 1.82 -0.67
N SER A 107 -4.12 2.74 -0.54
CA SER A 107 -4.68 3.18 0.76
C SER A 107 -3.58 3.61 1.75
N MET A 108 -3.47 2.97 2.92
CA MET A 108 -2.39 3.19 3.89
C MET A 108 -1.00 3.02 3.26
N GLY A 109 -0.84 2.07 2.36
CA GLY A 109 0.41 1.89 1.60
C GLY A 109 0.81 3.14 0.82
N GLY A 110 -0.17 3.94 0.36
CA GLY A 110 0.08 5.23 -0.28
C GLY A 110 0.79 6.22 0.65
N THR A 111 0.38 6.27 1.94
CA THR A 111 1.05 7.08 2.96
C THR A 111 2.49 6.61 3.19
N VAL A 112 2.70 5.28 3.26
CA VAL A 112 4.04 4.68 3.40
C VAL A 112 4.90 5.00 2.18
N ALA A 113 4.34 4.90 0.96
CA ALA A 113 5.04 5.19 -0.28
C ALA A 113 5.47 6.67 -0.40
N ILE A 114 4.66 7.61 0.10
CA ILE A 114 5.03 9.03 0.20
C ILE A 114 6.20 9.21 1.16
N CYS A 115 6.20 8.55 2.32
CA CYS A 115 7.34 8.59 3.23
C CYS A 115 8.60 7.98 2.61
N LEU A 116 8.49 6.87 1.90
CA LEU A 116 9.58 6.24 1.16
C LEU A 116 10.17 7.19 0.11
N ALA A 117 9.31 7.82 -0.68
CA ALA A 117 9.73 8.75 -1.73
C ALA A 117 10.36 10.04 -1.19
N GLU A 118 9.92 10.52 -0.01
CA GLU A 118 10.54 11.65 0.68
C GLU A 118 11.92 11.28 1.25
N GLN A 119 12.02 10.12 1.93
CA GLN A 119 13.28 9.67 2.55
C GLN A 119 14.36 9.33 1.52
N ALA A 120 13.97 8.77 0.38
CA ALA A 120 14.88 8.28 -0.64
C ALA A 120 14.39 8.59 -2.07
N PRO A 121 14.33 9.88 -2.47
CA PRO A 121 13.72 10.28 -3.75
C PRO A 121 14.42 9.68 -4.97
N LEU A 122 15.70 9.36 -4.88
CA LEU A 122 16.46 8.73 -5.97
C LEU A 122 16.13 7.24 -6.13
N ARG A 123 15.56 6.59 -5.10
CA ARG A 123 15.17 5.18 -5.12
C ARG A 123 13.80 4.97 -5.78
N VAL A 124 12.98 6.03 -5.93
CA VAL A 124 11.65 5.97 -6.54
C VAL A 124 11.67 6.71 -7.87
N ARG A 125 11.43 5.98 -8.99
CA ARG A 125 11.39 6.57 -10.34
C ARG A 125 10.03 7.21 -10.62
N LYS A 126 8.97 6.47 -10.37
CA LYS A 126 7.57 6.87 -10.59
C LYS A 126 6.70 6.34 -9.45
N LEU A 127 5.63 7.05 -9.17
CA LEU A 127 4.70 6.74 -8.11
C LEU A 127 3.28 6.58 -8.65
N VAL A 128 2.60 5.51 -8.27
CA VAL A 128 1.16 5.31 -8.47
C VAL A 128 0.50 5.17 -7.11
N LEU A 129 -0.43 6.04 -6.82
CA LEU A 129 -1.20 6.07 -5.57
C LEU A 129 -2.65 5.69 -5.88
N VAL A 130 -3.10 4.55 -5.37
CA VAL A 130 -4.46 4.03 -5.55
C VAL A 130 -5.25 4.28 -4.27
N ASP A 131 -6.28 5.12 -4.33
CA ASP A 131 -7.14 5.48 -3.20
C ASP A 131 -6.36 5.81 -1.90
N PRO A 132 -5.30 6.68 -1.93
CA PRO A 132 -4.32 6.79 -0.88
C PRO A 132 -4.87 7.47 0.39
N SER A 133 -4.46 6.96 1.57
CA SER A 133 -4.75 7.59 2.87
C SER A 133 -3.80 8.77 3.12
N CYS A 134 -4.12 9.95 2.59
CA CYS A 134 -3.24 11.12 2.67
C CYS A 134 -3.75 12.25 3.58
N PHE A 135 -4.99 12.15 4.06
CA PHE A 135 -5.63 13.17 4.89
C PHE A 135 -6.32 12.54 6.08
N THR A 136 -6.34 13.29 7.20
CA THR A 136 -7.10 12.89 8.38
C THR A 136 -8.59 12.80 8.04
N MET A 137 -9.16 11.62 8.28
CA MET A 137 -10.58 11.34 8.06
C MET A 137 -11.26 11.02 9.40
N PRO A 138 -12.54 11.41 9.57
CA PRO A 138 -13.31 11.01 10.74
C PRO A 138 -13.42 9.48 10.81
N LEU A 139 -12.87 8.89 11.86
CA LEU A 139 -13.01 7.45 12.07
C LEU A 139 -14.46 7.09 12.40
N PRO A 140 -14.96 5.95 11.89
CA PRO A 140 -16.24 5.38 12.32
C PRO A 140 -16.22 5.05 13.83
N LEU A 141 -17.38 4.86 14.44
CA LEU A 141 -17.51 4.64 15.87
C LEU A 141 -16.61 3.49 16.38
N GLU A 142 -16.54 2.40 15.63
CA GLU A 142 -15.70 1.23 15.94
C GLU A 142 -14.21 1.60 16.00
N GLY A 143 -13.74 2.41 15.04
CA GLY A 143 -12.37 2.91 15.00
C GLY A 143 -12.08 3.84 16.18
N ARG A 144 -13.03 4.71 16.54
CA ARG A 144 -12.90 5.60 17.71
C ARG A 144 -12.83 4.82 19.02
N ILE A 145 -13.66 3.77 19.17
CA ILE A 145 -13.61 2.86 20.34
C ILE A 145 -12.27 2.12 20.37
N ALA A 146 -11.76 1.63 19.23
CA ALA A 146 -10.48 0.96 19.14
C ALA A 146 -9.30 1.85 19.59
N LEU A 147 -9.42 3.17 19.48
CA LEU A 147 -8.39 4.12 19.92
C LEU A 147 -8.45 4.50 21.39
N LEU A 148 -9.52 4.12 22.13
CA LEU A 148 -9.63 4.42 23.56
C LEU A 148 -8.54 3.67 24.35
N PRO A 149 -7.76 4.35 25.21
CA PRO A 149 -6.71 3.71 25.99
C PRO A 149 -7.25 2.55 26.85
N GLY A 150 -6.58 1.41 26.81
CA GLY A 150 -6.98 0.20 27.54
C GLY A 150 -8.19 -0.54 26.94
N ILE A 151 -9.29 0.16 26.74
CA ILE A 151 -10.54 -0.42 26.19
C ILE A 151 -10.32 -0.86 24.74
N GLY A 152 -9.73 -0.01 23.93
CA GLY A 152 -9.49 -0.29 22.51
C GLY A 152 -8.63 -1.53 22.29
N GLN A 153 -7.56 -1.68 23.07
CA GLN A 153 -6.72 -2.87 23.00
C GLN A 153 -7.51 -4.13 23.35
N PHE A 154 -8.29 -4.11 24.42
CA PHE A 154 -9.12 -5.26 24.82
C PHE A 154 -10.14 -5.61 23.75
N VAL A 155 -10.87 -4.62 23.23
CA VAL A 155 -11.90 -4.83 22.18
C VAL A 155 -11.25 -5.41 20.92
N PHE A 156 -10.16 -4.79 20.43
CA PHE A 156 -9.53 -5.22 19.19
C PHE A 156 -8.83 -6.58 19.32
N ARG A 157 -8.19 -6.87 20.45
CA ARG A 157 -7.54 -8.17 20.72
C ARG A 157 -8.53 -9.29 20.94
N SER A 158 -9.63 -9.04 21.67
CA SER A 158 -10.47 -10.11 22.23
C SER A 158 -11.81 -10.23 21.52
N LEU A 159 -12.38 -9.14 21.02
CA LEU A 159 -13.73 -9.10 20.48
C LEU A 159 -13.78 -8.95 18.96
N TYR A 160 -12.74 -8.39 18.33
CA TYR A 160 -12.68 -8.26 16.86
C TYR A 160 -12.54 -9.65 16.21
N ARG A 161 -13.44 -9.96 15.30
CA ARG A 161 -13.60 -11.28 14.67
C ARG A 161 -13.57 -11.18 13.16
N ARG A 162 -13.47 -12.34 12.49
CA ARG A 162 -13.56 -12.46 11.03
C ARG A 162 -14.78 -11.74 10.45
N ALA A 163 -15.94 -11.85 11.14
CA ALA A 163 -17.16 -11.18 10.70
C ALA A 163 -17.05 -9.65 10.70
N ASP A 164 -16.26 -9.07 11.60
CA ASP A 164 -16.03 -7.62 11.67
C ASP A 164 -15.09 -7.19 10.54
N LEU A 165 -14.03 -7.96 10.26
CA LEU A 165 -13.18 -7.74 9.09
C LEU A 165 -14.00 -7.82 7.80
N ARG A 166 -14.82 -8.87 7.64
CA ARG A 166 -15.70 -9.01 6.48
C ARG A 166 -16.64 -7.81 6.32
N ARG A 167 -17.23 -7.32 7.41
CA ARG A 167 -18.11 -6.14 7.40
C ARG A 167 -17.34 -4.87 6.99
N TYR A 168 -16.11 -4.72 7.45
CA TYR A 168 -15.24 -3.62 7.02
C TYR A 168 -14.93 -3.75 5.53
N MET A 169 -14.47 -4.91 5.06
CA MET A 169 -14.16 -5.14 3.65
C MET A 169 -15.38 -4.97 2.72
N ALA A 170 -16.58 -5.32 3.18
CA ALA A 170 -17.82 -5.06 2.43
C ALA A 170 -18.12 -3.57 2.22
N ARG A 171 -17.51 -2.67 3.00
CA ARG A 171 -17.59 -1.20 2.80
C ARG A 171 -16.50 -0.68 1.88
N VAL A 172 -15.39 -1.42 1.76
CA VAL A 172 -14.26 -1.11 0.88
C VAL A 172 -14.67 -1.23 -0.59
N TYR A 173 -15.50 -2.21 -0.92
CA TYR A 173 -15.98 -2.42 -2.29
C TYR A 173 -17.22 -1.54 -2.60
N SER A 174 -17.35 -1.08 -3.83
CA SER A 174 -18.56 -0.40 -4.31
C SER A 174 -19.77 -1.33 -4.29
N THR A 175 -19.53 -2.61 -4.57
CA THR A 175 -20.49 -3.69 -4.69
C THR A 175 -20.06 -4.85 -3.79
N PRO A 176 -20.69 -5.04 -2.60
CA PRO A 176 -20.32 -6.08 -1.65
C PRO A 176 -20.31 -7.51 -2.21
N GLU A 177 -21.05 -7.75 -3.29
CA GLU A 177 -21.14 -9.03 -4.01
C GLU A 177 -19.81 -9.41 -4.72
N LEU A 178 -18.92 -8.43 -4.97
CA LEU A 178 -17.59 -8.66 -5.52
C LEU A 178 -16.57 -9.12 -4.48
N LEU A 179 -16.97 -9.15 -3.20
CA LEU A 179 -16.09 -9.54 -2.11
C LEU A 179 -15.63 -11.00 -2.25
N ASP A 180 -14.33 -11.21 -2.35
CA ASP A 180 -13.72 -12.54 -2.36
C ASP A 180 -13.60 -13.09 -0.93
N GLU A 181 -14.46 -14.04 -0.56
CA GLU A 181 -14.43 -14.67 0.77
C GLU A 181 -13.09 -15.37 1.05
N ARG A 182 -12.40 -15.89 0.02
CA ARG A 182 -11.07 -16.48 0.18
C ARG A 182 -10.04 -15.42 0.56
N ALA A 183 -10.12 -14.22 -0.01
CA ALA A 183 -9.27 -13.10 0.38
C ALA A 183 -9.51 -12.73 1.85
N ILE A 184 -10.78 -12.67 2.29
CA ILE A 184 -11.13 -12.42 3.69
C ILE A 184 -10.53 -13.48 4.64
N ASP A 185 -10.58 -14.76 4.24
CA ASP A 185 -9.99 -15.84 5.04
C ASP A 185 -8.46 -15.66 5.17
N ILE A 186 -7.79 -15.32 4.09
CA ILE A 186 -6.35 -15.04 4.07
C ILE A 186 -6.03 -13.84 4.98
N TYR A 187 -6.72 -12.72 4.83
CA TYR A 187 -6.47 -11.51 5.63
C TYR A 187 -6.74 -11.77 7.12
N TRP A 188 -7.85 -12.46 7.43
CA TRP A 188 -8.19 -12.80 8.80
C TRP A 188 -7.16 -13.73 9.45
N ASP A 189 -6.75 -14.80 8.77
CA ASP A 189 -5.77 -15.74 9.29
C ASP A 189 -4.44 -15.02 9.67
N ARG A 190 -4.00 -14.06 8.86
CA ARG A 190 -2.80 -13.28 9.12
C ARG A 190 -2.99 -12.27 10.26
N LEU A 191 -4.11 -11.58 10.28
CA LEU A 191 -4.46 -10.62 11.34
C LEU A 191 -4.65 -11.31 12.70
N ALA A 192 -5.20 -12.51 12.70
CA ALA A 192 -5.48 -13.27 13.94
C ALA A 192 -4.23 -13.85 14.60
N ARG A 193 -3.09 -13.92 13.91
CA ARG A 193 -1.82 -14.40 14.48
C ARG A 193 -1.36 -13.49 15.62
N GLU A 194 -0.52 -14.05 16.50
CA GLU A 194 0.06 -13.31 17.62
C GLU A 194 0.73 -12.01 17.13
N GLY A 195 0.47 -10.90 17.84
CA GLY A 195 0.96 -9.57 17.49
C GLY A 195 0.22 -8.86 16.34
N GLY A 196 -0.53 -9.58 15.47
CA GLY A 196 -1.15 -8.99 14.29
C GLY A 196 -2.18 -7.90 14.63
N ARG A 197 -3.01 -8.13 15.64
CA ARG A 197 -4.00 -7.13 16.10
C ARG A 197 -3.36 -5.93 16.80
N ASP A 198 -2.22 -6.13 17.46
CA ASP A 198 -1.49 -5.04 18.10
C ASP A 198 -0.83 -4.14 17.08
N ALA A 199 -0.21 -4.73 16.06
CA ALA A 199 0.35 -4.02 14.92
C ALA A 199 -0.75 -3.24 14.16
N ALA A 200 -1.88 -3.88 13.88
CA ALA A 200 -3.01 -3.23 13.21
C ALA A 200 -3.56 -2.06 14.04
N LEU A 201 -3.66 -2.21 15.37
CA LEU A 201 -4.08 -1.12 16.25
C LEU A 201 -3.05 0.03 16.29
N ALA A 202 -1.75 -0.28 16.25
CA ALA A 202 -0.70 0.73 16.17
C ALA A 202 -0.79 1.51 14.85
N MET A 203 -0.96 0.84 13.72
CA MET A 203 -1.18 1.48 12.41
C MET A 203 -2.47 2.33 12.37
N LEU A 204 -3.57 1.86 13.00
CA LEU A 204 -4.80 2.64 13.09
C LEU A 204 -4.59 3.96 13.85
N ARG A 205 -3.74 3.97 14.87
CA ARG A 205 -3.38 5.20 15.59
C ARG A 205 -2.65 6.18 14.71
N GLN A 206 -1.77 5.70 13.82
CA GLN A 206 -1.10 6.55 12.83
C GLN A 206 -2.09 7.12 11.81
N LEU A 207 -3.02 6.28 11.31
CA LEU A 207 -4.07 6.71 10.37
C LEU A 207 -5.05 7.74 10.97
N ALA A 208 -5.19 7.77 12.29
CA ALA A 208 -6.12 8.68 12.97
C ALA A 208 -5.72 10.16 12.86
N ASN A 209 -4.46 10.47 12.57
CA ASN A 209 -3.97 11.84 12.37
C ASN A 209 -2.88 11.87 11.28
N LEU A 210 -3.25 12.36 10.11
CA LEU A 210 -2.38 12.51 8.94
C LEU A 210 -2.05 13.97 8.61
N ASP A 211 -2.36 14.92 9.49
CA ASP A 211 -2.15 16.35 9.22
C ASP A 211 -0.68 16.68 8.98
N HIS A 212 0.22 15.93 9.64
CA HIS A 212 1.67 16.04 9.47
C HIS A 212 2.18 15.61 8.08
N MET A 213 1.37 14.88 7.29
CA MET A 213 1.75 14.42 5.95
C MET A 213 1.83 15.55 4.93
N ARG A 214 1.12 16.67 5.16
CA ARG A 214 1.00 17.76 4.18
C ARG A 214 2.35 18.35 3.75
N GLU A 215 3.29 18.46 4.67
CA GLU A 215 4.62 19.01 4.35
C GLU A 215 5.45 18.04 3.49
N ARG A 216 5.20 16.73 3.62
CA ARG A 216 5.89 15.70 2.84
C ARG A 216 5.51 15.72 1.36
N PHE A 217 4.28 16.12 1.02
CA PHE A 217 3.81 16.16 -0.37
C PHE A 217 4.69 17.03 -1.26
N LYS A 218 5.25 18.11 -0.72
CA LYS A 218 6.14 19.03 -1.47
C LYS A 218 7.44 18.36 -1.95
N ALA A 219 7.89 17.31 -1.25
CA ALA A 219 9.10 16.57 -1.61
C ALA A 219 8.87 15.52 -2.71
N ILE A 220 7.61 15.26 -3.07
CA ILE A 220 7.24 14.25 -4.08
C ILE A 220 7.34 14.88 -5.47
N THR A 221 8.53 14.88 -6.04
CA THR A 221 8.82 15.53 -7.33
C THR A 221 8.81 14.56 -8.51
N MET A 222 8.85 13.24 -8.27
CA MET A 222 8.76 12.25 -9.32
C MET A 222 7.38 12.24 -9.98
N PRO A 223 7.26 11.80 -11.25
CA PRO A 223 5.98 11.63 -11.91
C PRO A 223 5.06 10.75 -11.07
N THR A 224 3.88 11.28 -10.74
CA THR A 224 2.91 10.62 -9.87
C THR A 224 1.56 10.48 -10.56
N LEU A 225 1.03 9.28 -10.58
CA LEU A 225 -0.34 8.98 -10.97
C LEU A 225 -1.16 8.74 -9.69
N VAL A 226 -2.21 9.52 -9.51
CA VAL A 226 -3.22 9.27 -8.47
C VAL A 226 -4.42 8.62 -9.15
N VAL A 227 -4.86 7.47 -8.67
CA VAL A 227 -6.05 6.76 -9.15
C VAL A 227 -7.07 6.71 -8.04
N TRP A 228 -8.33 6.97 -8.34
CA TRP A 228 -9.40 6.94 -7.34
C TRP A 228 -10.67 6.29 -7.87
N GLY A 229 -11.31 5.44 -7.04
CA GLY A 229 -12.64 4.93 -7.31
C GLY A 229 -13.72 5.99 -7.03
N ASP A 230 -14.63 6.22 -7.98
CA ASP A 230 -15.69 7.24 -7.84
C ASP A 230 -16.74 6.93 -6.77
N ARG A 231 -16.76 5.66 -6.31
CA ARG A 231 -17.66 5.17 -5.26
C ARG A 231 -16.94 4.79 -3.97
N ASP A 232 -15.73 5.32 -3.78
CA ASP A 232 -14.99 5.10 -2.52
C ASP A 232 -15.75 5.69 -1.32
N ARG A 233 -16.12 4.79 -0.38
CA ARG A 233 -16.86 5.13 0.85
C ARG A 233 -15.94 5.13 2.08
N ILE A 234 -14.66 4.80 1.90
CA ILE A 234 -13.64 4.78 2.96
C ILE A 234 -12.93 6.13 2.96
N ILE A 235 -12.46 6.57 1.80
CA ILE A 235 -11.78 7.84 1.60
C ILE A 235 -12.44 8.53 0.40
N VAL A 236 -13.14 9.63 0.68
CA VAL A 236 -13.98 10.29 -0.32
C VAL A 236 -13.18 10.77 -1.54
N PRO A 237 -13.70 10.58 -2.78
CA PRO A 237 -12.97 10.85 -4.02
C PRO A 237 -12.52 12.30 -4.20
N GLU A 238 -13.23 13.27 -3.59
CA GLU A 238 -12.91 14.70 -3.65
C GLU A 238 -11.52 15.01 -3.08
N LEU A 239 -10.97 14.11 -2.27
CA LEU A 239 -9.58 14.23 -1.77
C LEU A 239 -8.54 13.97 -2.84
N GLY A 240 -8.89 13.31 -3.94
CA GLY A 240 -8.01 13.10 -5.09
C GLY A 240 -7.60 14.41 -5.75
N ASP A 241 -8.56 15.30 -6.03
CA ASP A 241 -8.29 16.65 -6.58
C ASP A 241 -7.39 17.45 -5.63
N ARG A 242 -7.73 17.42 -4.33
CA ARG A 242 -6.93 18.11 -3.32
C ARG A 242 -5.51 17.57 -3.22
N LEU A 243 -5.32 16.27 -3.40
CA LEU A 243 -3.99 15.65 -3.34
C LEU A 243 -3.13 16.08 -4.53
N VAL A 244 -3.66 16.06 -5.75
CA VAL A 244 -2.89 16.47 -6.94
C VAL A 244 -2.55 17.97 -6.95
N GLU A 245 -3.35 18.81 -6.31
CA GLU A 245 -3.01 20.22 -6.09
C GLU A 245 -1.78 20.41 -5.19
N LEU A 246 -1.51 19.47 -4.29
CA LEU A 246 -0.41 19.50 -3.34
C LEU A 246 0.86 18.81 -3.85
N LEU A 247 0.73 17.92 -4.84
CA LEU A 247 1.83 17.17 -5.43
C LEU A 247 2.37 17.89 -6.66
N PRO A 248 3.67 18.25 -6.73
CA PRO A 248 4.24 19.08 -7.80
C PRO A 248 4.12 18.50 -9.22
N ASN A 249 4.05 17.16 -9.35
CA ASN A 249 4.06 16.46 -10.63
C ASN A 249 3.08 15.28 -10.62
N ALA A 250 1.80 15.57 -10.36
CA ALA A 250 0.76 14.54 -10.27
C ALA A 250 -0.39 14.76 -11.25
N ILE A 251 -0.98 13.65 -11.68
CA ILE A 251 -2.23 13.63 -12.44
C ILE A 251 -3.24 12.71 -11.75
N LEU A 252 -4.53 13.06 -11.81
CA LEU A 252 -5.63 12.24 -11.29
C LEU A 252 -6.30 11.46 -12.43
N ARG A 253 -6.65 10.21 -12.15
CA ARG A 253 -7.54 9.37 -12.95
C ARG A 253 -8.60 8.76 -12.05
N THR A 254 -9.84 8.79 -12.48
CA THR A 254 -10.96 8.21 -11.75
C THR A 254 -11.44 6.95 -12.44
N ILE A 255 -11.71 5.89 -11.66
CA ILE A 255 -12.30 4.64 -12.15
C ILE A 255 -13.79 4.64 -11.80
N GLU A 256 -14.62 4.64 -12.83
CA GLU A 256 -16.08 4.66 -12.70
C GLU A 256 -16.62 3.35 -12.11
N GLY A 257 -17.58 3.48 -11.20
CA GLY A 257 -18.26 2.35 -10.54
C GLY A 257 -17.35 1.56 -9.60
N CYS A 258 -16.24 2.14 -9.12
CA CYS A 258 -15.23 1.50 -8.30
C CYS A 258 -15.27 2.01 -6.87
N GLY A 259 -15.09 1.11 -5.89
CA GLY A 259 -14.91 1.44 -4.48
C GLY A 259 -13.45 1.76 -4.13
N HIS A 260 -13.09 1.50 -2.87
CA HIS A 260 -11.76 1.79 -2.31
C HIS A 260 -10.66 0.82 -2.74
N ALA A 261 -10.96 -0.33 -3.32
CA ALA A 261 -9.98 -1.36 -3.66
C ALA A 261 -9.94 -1.63 -5.17
N ALA A 262 -9.55 -0.63 -5.96
CA ALA A 262 -9.51 -0.74 -7.42
C ALA A 262 -8.62 -1.91 -7.90
N ASN A 263 -7.57 -2.25 -7.17
CA ASN A 263 -6.67 -3.37 -7.43
C ASN A 263 -7.33 -4.75 -7.29
N GLU A 264 -8.41 -4.86 -6.53
CA GLU A 264 -9.18 -6.09 -6.35
C GLU A 264 -10.52 -6.04 -7.08
N GLU A 265 -11.18 -4.88 -7.11
CA GLU A 265 -12.53 -4.71 -7.62
C GLU A 265 -12.57 -4.46 -9.14
N ARG A 266 -11.62 -3.65 -9.65
CA ARG A 266 -11.54 -3.22 -11.06
C ARG A 266 -10.12 -3.31 -11.63
N PRO A 267 -9.43 -4.44 -11.45
CA PRO A 267 -8.06 -4.58 -11.95
C PRO A 267 -7.96 -4.35 -13.47
N GLU A 268 -9.00 -4.69 -14.23
CA GLU A 268 -9.07 -4.49 -15.67
C GLU A 268 -9.07 -3.00 -16.09
N ALA A 269 -9.55 -2.11 -15.21
CA ALA A 269 -9.51 -0.67 -15.41
C ALA A 269 -8.22 -0.05 -14.85
N LEU A 270 -7.70 -0.59 -13.74
CA LEU A 270 -6.51 -0.08 -13.07
C LEU A 270 -5.22 -0.42 -13.83
N LEU A 271 -5.07 -1.65 -14.32
CA LEU A 271 -3.85 -2.15 -14.96
C LEU A 271 -3.40 -1.32 -16.18
N PRO A 272 -4.29 -0.94 -17.12
CA PRO A 272 -3.91 -0.06 -18.23
C PRO A 272 -3.34 1.29 -17.75
N LEU A 273 -3.91 1.89 -16.71
CA LEU A 273 -3.46 3.16 -16.14
C LEU A 273 -2.06 3.02 -15.51
N ILE A 274 -1.82 1.93 -14.76
CA ILE A 274 -0.50 1.63 -14.20
C ILE A 274 0.51 1.47 -15.34
N ARG A 275 0.23 0.64 -16.35
CA ARG A 275 1.14 0.39 -17.48
C ARG A 275 1.45 1.67 -18.25
N GLU A 276 0.44 2.44 -18.64
CA GLU A 276 0.61 3.71 -19.33
C GLU A 276 1.55 4.64 -18.54
N HIS A 277 1.33 4.76 -17.22
CA HIS A 277 2.17 5.61 -16.38
C HIS A 277 3.59 5.08 -16.27
N LEU A 278 3.79 3.76 -16.04
CA LEU A 278 5.12 3.19 -15.87
C LEU A 278 5.93 3.19 -17.18
N ASP A 279 5.29 2.96 -18.33
CA ASP A 279 5.94 2.81 -19.64
C ASP A 279 6.03 4.13 -20.41
N GLY A 280 5.12 5.07 -20.18
CA GLY A 280 4.90 6.30 -20.95
C GLY A 280 6.01 7.37 -20.91
N SER A 281 7.26 7.06 -20.58
CA SER A 281 8.33 8.05 -20.44
C SER A 281 9.46 7.93 -21.46
N ARG A 282 9.29 7.22 -22.55
CA ARG A 282 10.24 7.35 -23.68
C ARG A 282 9.98 8.60 -24.54
N GLU A 283 8.77 9.19 -24.51
CA GLU A 283 8.43 10.32 -25.37
C GLU A 283 8.78 11.70 -24.81
N LEU A 284 8.82 11.90 -23.50
CA LEU A 284 9.09 13.22 -22.91
C LEU A 284 10.59 13.57 -22.80
N GLU A 285 11.48 12.60 -22.80
CA GLU A 285 12.93 12.85 -22.86
C GLU A 285 13.40 13.24 -24.28
N VAL A 286 12.73 12.74 -25.32
CA VAL A 286 13.05 13.06 -26.72
C VAL A 286 12.64 14.51 -27.07
N LEU A 287 11.59 15.05 -26.43
CA LEU A 287 11.11 16.42 -26.69
C LEU A 287 11.84 17.52 -25.90
N ARG A 288 12.67 17.15 -24.91
CA ARG A 288 13.49 18.08 -24.13
C ARG A 288 14.96 18.13 -24.59
N GLY A 289 15.34 17.31 -25.54
CA GLY A 289 16.69 17.21 -26.13
C GLY A 289 16.83 17.74 -27.55
N SER A 290 15.85 18.52 -28.03
CA SER A 290 15.94 19.22 -29.34
C SER A 290 15.88 20.72 -29.17
#